data_78f3fe6df76401531ec30b57f9d2a12c
#
_entry.id   78f3fe6df76401531ec30b57f9d2a12c
#
_cell.length_a   1.000
_cell.length_b   1.000
_cell.length_c   1.000
_cell.angle_alpha   90.00
_cell.angle_beta   90.00
_cell.angle_gamma   90.00
#
_symmetry.space_group_name_H-M   'P 1'
#
loop_
_entity.id
_entity.type
_entity.pdbx_description
1 polymer ?
#
loop_
_entity_poly.entity_id
_entity_poly.type
_entity_poly.pdbx_seq_one_letter_code
_entity_poly.pdbx_strand_id
1 'polypeptide(L)'
;MATRGRRPGPSNTREEILVAARQLFAQRGYQATTMRAIAAEAGVNAALVHHYYGSKEQLLVAAMNLPLNPADAIRELRDAGPRDQLGERLVRFFVRTWRDPETGQPLQALLRASASSDAGAATMREFVENVMLARLSMLLGIPRLRLAGGFAQLVGFALAGTVIGIEPLASASEDELVALLAPSIQRYVDG
;
A
#
# COMPACT_ATOMS: atom_id res chain seq x y z
N MET A 1 -7.33 -48.53 -3.64
CA MET A 1 -6.03 -47.95 -3.30
C MET A 1 -6.12 -46.43 -3.52
N ALA A 2 -6.18 -45.64 -2.46
CA ALA A 2 -6.27 -44.19 -2.53
C ALA A 2 -4.85 -43.63 -2.67
N THR A 3 -4.57 -42.98 -3.80
CA THR A 3 -3.33 -42.25 -4.06
C THR A 3 -3.24 -41.05 -3.12
N ARG A 4 -2.37 -41.13 -2.11
CA ARG A 4 -2.01 -39.98 -1.25
C ARG A 4 -1.36 -38.92 -2.12
N GLY A 5 -2.10 -37.85 -2.41
CA GLY A 5 -1.58 -36.67 -3.09
C GLY A 5 -0.40 -36.08 -2.31
N ARG A 6 0.69 -35.90 -3.03
CA ARG A 6 1.93 -35.26 -2.56
C ARG A 6 1.59 -33.88 -1.97
N ARG A 7 1.89 -33.64 -0.69
CA ARG A 7 1.76 -32.29 -0.09
C ARG A 7 2.53 -31.28 -0.94
N PRO A 8 1.92 -30.15 -1.32
CA PRO A 8 2.63 -29.08 -2.02
C PRO A 8 3.85 -28.63 -1.20
N GLY A 9 4.95 -28.32 -1.88
CA GLY A 9 6.16 -27.78 -1.24
C GLY A 9 5.92 -26.36 -0.68
N PRO A 10 6.82 -25.83 0.15
CA PRO A 10 6.65 -24.54 0.84
C PRO A 10 6.35 -23.35 -0.07
N SER A 11 6.84 -23.37 -1.33
CA SER A 11 6.58 -22.31 -2.32
C SER A 11 5.13 -22.30 -2.83
N ASN A 12 4.51 -23.48 -2.95
CA ASN A 12 3.13 -23.62 -3.42
C ASN A 12 2.13 -23.15 -2.34
N THR A 13 2.38 -23.50 -1.08
CA THR A 13 1.53 -23.11 0.05
C THR A 13 1.46 -21.59 0.22
N ARG A 14 2.59 -20.88 0.04
CA ARG A 14 2.62 -19.43 0.14
C ARG A 14 1.76 -18.77 -0.93
N GLU A 15 1.84 -19.25 -2.18
CA GLU A 15 1.04 -18.73 -3.30
C GLU A 15 -0.45 -19.10 -3.16
N GLU A 16 -0.77 -20.30 -2.70
CA GLU A 16 -2.14 -20.73 -2.41
C GLU A 16 -2.82 -19.79 -1.39
N ILE A 17 -2.10 -19.41 -0.33
CA ILE A 17 -2.57 -18.43 0.66
C ILE A 17 -2.82 -17.06 0.00
N LEU A 18 -1.92 -16.58 -0.89
CA LEU A 18 -2.10 -15.31 -1.59
C LEU A 18 -3.31 -15.33 -2.52
N VAL A 19 -3.51 -16.40 -3.26
CA VAL A 19 -4.67 -16.57 -4.15
C VAL A 19 -5.97 -16.52 -3.34
N ALA A 20 -6.05 -17.30 -2.26
CA ALA A 20 -7.21 -17.31 -1.37
C ALA A 20 -7.45 -15.92 -0.73
N ALA A 21 -6.40 -15.23 -0.32
CA ALA A 21 -6.48 -13.89 0.24
C ALA A 21 -7.03 -12.87 -0.78
N ARG A 22 -6.50 -12.85 -2.01
CA ARG A 22 -7.00 -11.98 -3.11
C ARG A 22 -8.48 -12.19 -3.36
N GLN A 23 -8.93 -13.47 -3.45
CA GLN A 23 -10.33 -13.81 -3.67
C GLN A 23 -11.24 -13.31 -2.53
N LEU A 24 -10.88 -13.61 -1.29
CA LEU A 24 -11.70 -13.24 -0.14
C LEU A 24 -11.73 -11.74 0.11
N PHE A 25 -10.60 -11.03 -0.06
CA PHE A 25 -10.58 -9.58 0.03
C PHE A 25 -11.43 -8.92 -1.06
N ALA A 26 -11.40 -9.43 -2.29
CA ALA A 26 -12.22 -8.92 -3.38
C ALA A 26 -13.72 -9.20 -3.19
N GLN A 27 -14.10 -10.36 -2.64
CA GLN A 27 -15.50 -10.78 -2.49
C GLN A 27 -16.18 -10.21 -1.25
N ARG A 28 -15.45 -10.14 -0.11
CA ARG A 28 -16.00 -9.82 1.22
C ARG A 28 -15.49 -8.52 1.80
N GLY A 29 -14.48 -7.93 1.17
CA GLY A 29 -13.75 -6.79 1.70
C GLY A 29 -12.76 -7.16 2.80
N TYR A 30 -11.92 -6.17 3.17
CA TYR A 30 -10.90 -6.37 4.19
C TYR A 30 -11.49 -6.67 5.56
N GLN A 31 -12.50 -5.90 6.00
CA GLN A 31 -13.04 -6.02 7.37
C GLN A 31 -13.66 -7.39 7.64
N ALA A 32 -14.47 -7.91 6.71
CA ALA A 32 -15.18 -9.18 6.86
C ALA A 32 -14.29 -10.41 6.62
N THR A 33 -13.10 -10.25 6.05
CA THR A 33 -12.15 -11.34 5.82
C THR A 33 -11.30 -11.59 7.07
N THR A 34 -11.14 -12.85 7.46
CA THR A 34 -10.31 -13.25 8.60
C THR A 34 -9.16 -14.17 8.17
N MET A 35 -8.05 -14.18 8.92
CA MET A 35 -6.92 -15.09 8.69
C MET A 35 -7.36 -16.57 8.70
N ARG A 36 -8.35 -16.94 9.52
CA ARG A 36 -8.94 -18.28 9.57
C ARG A 36 -9.73 -18.60 8.31
N ALA A 37 -10.51 -17.66 7.78
CA ALA A 37 -11.24 -17.84 6.53
C ALA A 37 -10.29 -18.03 5.34
N ILE A 38 -9.20 -17.26 5.29
CA ILE A 38 -8.16 -17.40 4.26
C ILE A 38 -7.48 -18.76 4.37
N ALA A 39 -7.15 -19.21 5.58
CA ALA A 39 -6.57 -20.52 5.81
C ALA A 39 -7.50 -21.67 5.32
N ALA A 40 -8.78 -21.57 5.63
CA ALA A 40 -9.79 -22.55 5.20
C ALA A 40 -9.92 -22.57 3.67
N GLU A 41 -9.96 -21.42 3.01
CA GLU A 41 -10.02 -21.30 1.55
C GLU A 41 -8.77 -21.88 0.87
N ALA A 42 -7.59 -21.60 1.44
CA ALA A 42 -6.31 -22.13 0.95
C ALA A 42 -6.07 -23.60 1.32
N GLY A 43 -6.95 -24.26 2.09
CA GLY A 43 -6.78 -25.64 2.53
C GLY A 43 -5.60 -25.86 3.50
N VAL A 44 -5.22 -24.81 4.26
CA VAL A 44 -4.07 -24.85 5.18
C VAL A 44 -4.46 -24.55 6.63
N ASN A 45 -3.54 -24.79 7.56
CA ASN A 45 -3.73 -24.39 8.96
C ASN A 45 -3.52 -22.87 9.11
N ALA A 46 -4.36 -22.21 9.94
CA ALA A 46 -4.24 -20.77 10.22
C ALA A 46 -2.87 -20.37 10.77
N ALA A 47 -2.19 -21.26 11.50
CA ALA A 47 -0.82 -21.03 11.95
C ALA A 47 0.17 -20.84 10.80
N LEU A 48 -0.02 -21.51 9.65
CA LEU A 48 0.80 -21.33 8.46
C LEU A 48 0.57 -19.96 7.82
N VAL A 49 -0.67 -19.46 7.80
CA VAL A 49 -0.96 -18.11 7.30
C VAL A 49 -0.23 -17.06 8.15
N HIS A 50 -0.29 -17.20 9.47
CA HIS A 50 0.46 -16.33 10.39
C HIS A 50 1.97 -16.49 10.24
N HIS A 51 2.47 -17.71 10.04
CA HIS A 51 3.90 -17.96 9.84
C HIS A 51 4.45 -17.27 8.58
N TYR A 52 3.71 -17.33 7.45
CA TYR A 52 4.17 -16.74 6.18
C TYR A 52 3.96 -15.24 6.09
N TYR A 53 2.90 -14.70 6.70
CA TYR A 53 2.47 -13.32 6.48
C TYR A 53 2.31 -12.48 7.75
N GLY A 54 2.47 -13.07 8.93
CA GLY A 54 2.41 -12.37 10.21
C GLY A 54 1.03 -11.82 10.53
N SER A 55 0.59 -10.73 9.88
CA SER A 55 -0.69 -10.09 10.14
C SER A 55 -1.58 -10.03 8.89
N LYS A 56 -2.87 -9.75 9.10
CA LYS A 56 -3.84 -9.58 8.02
C LYS A 56 -3.48 -8.39 7.12
N GLU A 57 -2.92 -7.33 7.70
CA GLU A 57 -2.44 -6.15 6.98
C GLU A 57 -1.26 -6.50 6.07
N GLN A 58 -0.28 -7.24 6.59
CA GLN A 58 0.87 -7.69 5.80
C GLN A 58 0.43 -8.63 4.67
N LEU A 59 -0.55 -9.49 4.94
CA LEU A 59 -1.13 -10.36 3.92
C LEU A 59 -1.87 -9.54 2.84
N LEU A 60 -2.60 -8.48 3.20
CA LEU A 60 -3.24 -7.61 2.22
C LEU A 60 -2.19 -6.87 1.36
N VAL A 61 -1.15 -6.31 1.96
CA VAL A 61 -0.02 -5.68 1.24
C VAL A 61 0.58 -6.66 0.23
N ALA A 62 0.83 -7.90 0.65
CA ALA A 62 1.33 -8.95 -0.24
C ALA A 62 0.31 -9.34 -1.33
N ALA A 63 -0.97 -9.44 -0.99
CA ALA A 63 -2.04 -9.76 -1.93
C ALA A 63 -2.22 -8.68 -3.00
N MET A 64 -2.03 -7.42 -2.64
CA MET A 64 -2.03 -6.27 -3.57
C MET A 64 -0.74 -6.15 -4.36
N ASN A 65 0.25 -7.00 -4.09
CA ASN A 65 1.57 -6.95 -4.72
C ASN A 65 2.24 -5.58 -4.59
N LEU A 66 2.06 -4.94 -3.43
CA LEU A 66 2.73 -3.66 -3.16
C LEU A 66 4.24 -3.89 -3.02
N PRO A 67 5.05 -3.08 -3.68
CA PRO A 67 6.51 -3.25 -3.70
C PRO A 67 7.18 -2.87 -2.37
N LEU A 68 6.41 -2.30 -1.45
CA LEU A 68 6.88 -1.86 -0.13
C LEU A 68 5.76 -1.96 0.91
N ASN A 69 6.14 -2.05 2.19
CA ASN A 69 5.20 -1.92 3.29
C ASN A 69 5.09 -0.43 3.70
N PRO A 70 3.92 0.22 3.48
CA PRO A 70 3.77 1.63 3.77
C PRO A 70 4.03 1.99 5.24
N ALA A 71 3.64 1.12 6.18
CA ALA A 71 3.81 1.39 7.61
C ALA A 71 5.28 1.39 8.04
N ASP A 72 6.09 0.49 7.47
CA ASP A 72 7.52 0.43 7.76
C ASP A 72 8.25 1.62 7.15
N ALA A 73 7.97 1.95 5.89
CA ALA A 73 8.53 3.11 5.22
C ALA A 73 8.24 4.42 5.97
N ILE A 74 7.01 4.62 6.44
CA ILE A 74 6.66 5.83 7.19
C ILE A 74 7.30 5.86 8.58
N ARG A 75 7.47 4.72 9.24
CA ARG A 75 8.19 4.66 10.50
C ARG A 75 9.65 5.11 10.31
N GLU A 76 10.32 4.59 9.30
CA GLU A 76 11.68 5.01 8.95
C GLU A 76 11.76 6.51 8.66
N LEU A 77 10.83 7.05 7.87
CA LEU A 77 10.78 8.48 7.55
C LEU A 77 10.53 9.35 8.79
N ARG A 78 9.69 8.92 9.72
CA ARG A 78 9.47 9.62 10.98
C ARG A 78 10.75 9.68 11.82
N ASP A 79 11.45 8.55 11.91
CA ASP A 79 12.60 8.39 12.80
C ASP A 79 13.90 8.97 12.18
N ALA A 80 13.90 9.30 10.88
CA ALA A 80 15.03 9.83 10.14
C ALA A 80 15.33 11.31 10.42
N GLY A 81 14.54 12.03 11.22
CA GLY A 81 14.81 13.44 11.54
C GLY A 81 13.64 14.17 12.20
N PRO A 82 13.76 15.49 12.40
CA PRO A 82 12.80 16.30 13.12
C PRO A 82 11.45 16.41 12.39
N ARG A 83 10.38 16.67 13.15
CA ARG A 83 8.99 16.67 12.65
C ARG A 83 8.74 17.78 11.62
N ASP A 84 9.36 18.94 11.78
CA ASP A 84 9.22 20.10 10.88
C ASP A 84 9.80 19.88 9.48
N GLN A 85 10.55 18.77 9.28
CA GLN A 85 11.07 18.33 7.99
C GLN A 85 10.39 17.05 7.48
N LEU A 86 9.35 16.56 8.17
CA LEU A 86 8.69 15.32 7.79
C LEU A 86 8.01 15.45 6.41
N GLY A 87 7.44 16.60 6.10
CA GLY A 87 6.83 16.88 4.80
C GLY A 87 7.81 16.71 3.64
N GLU A 88 9.02 17.25 3.77
CA GLU A 88 10.08 17.07 2.76
C GLU A 88 10.46 15.60 2.58
N ARG A 89 10.71 14.89 3.69
CA ARG A 89 11.06 13.46 3.64
C ARG A 89 9.96 12.62 3.01
N LEU A 90 8.70 12.90 3.32
CA LEU A 90 7.54 12.20 2.74
C LEU A 90 7.47 12.43 1.22
N VAL A 91 7.63 13.67 0.76
CA VAL A 91 7.60 14.01 -0.67
C VAL A 91 8.77 13.34 -1.39
N ARG A 92 9.98 13.45 -0.86
CA ARG A 92 11.18 12.86 -1.45
C ARG A 92 11.06 11.34 -1.58
N PHE A 93 10.62 10.68 -0.52
CA PHE A 93 10.33 9.24 -0.53
C PHE A 93 9.28 8.89 -1.58
N PHE A 94 8.16 9.65 -1.62
CA PHE A 94 7.09 9.42 -2.57
C PHE A 94 7.56 9.57 -4.02
N VAL A 95 8.27 10.65 -4.36
CA VAL A 95 8.78 10.91 -5.71
C VAL A 95 9.74 9.81 -6.16
N ARG A 96 10.67 9.39 -5.30
CA ARG A 96 11.61 8.29 -5.59
C ARG A 96 10.88 6.97 -5.82
N THR A 97 10.00 6.58 -4.89
CA THR A 97 9.22 5.34 -5.00
C THR A 97 8.37 5.31 -6.27
N TRP A 98 7.79 6.45 -6.65
CA TRP A 98 6.91 6.53 -7.81
C TRP A 98 7.64 6.55 -9.14
N ARG A 99 8.87 7.11 -9.18
CA ARG A 99 9.72 7.18 -10.38
C ARG A 99 10.61 5.97 -10.59
N ASP A 100 10.87 5.22 -9.55
CA ASP A 100 11.65 3.99 -9.63
C ASP A 100 10.90 2.94 -10.47
N PRO A 101 11.52 2.32 -11.48
CA PRO A 101 10.83 1.36 -12.35
C PRO A 101 10.30 0.12 -11.61
N GLU A 102 11.00 -0.36 -10.58
CA GLU A 102 10.64 -1.59 -9.87
C GLU A 102 9.46 -1.37 -8.91
N THR A 103 9.35 -0.18 -8.34
CA THR A 103 8.29 0.16 -7.38
C THR A 103 7.16 0.97 -8.02
N GLY A 104 7.47 1.89 -8.91
CA GLY A 104 6.51 2.81 -9.51
C GLY A 104 5.57 2.14 -10.52
N GLN A 105 6.07 1.25 -11.37
CA GLN A 105 5.21 0.58 -12.36
C GLN A 105 4.10 -0.27 -11.70
N PRO A 106 4.35 -1.11 -10.67
CA PRO A 106 3.31 -1.81 -9.95
C PRO A 106 2.29 -0.86 -9.28
N LEU A 107 2.74 0.26 -8.69
CA LEU A 107 1.85 1.25 -8.08
C LEU A 107 0.94 1.93 -9.09
N GLN A 108 1.48 2.30 -10.27
CA GLN A 108 0.69 2.86 -11.37
C GLN A 108 -0.32 1.85 -11.92
N ALA A 109 0.08 0.57 -12.07
CA ALA A 109 -0.83 -0.49 -12.49
C ALA A 109 -1.96 -0.69 -11.49
N LEU A 110 -1.66 -0.68 -10.20
CA LEU A 110 -2.64 -0.79 -9.11
C LEU A 110 -3.61 0.39 -9.13
N LEU A 111 -3.13 1.62 -9.32
CA LEU A 111 -3.97 2.81 -9.43
C LEU A 111 -4.92 2.73 -10.62
N ARG A 112 -4.43 2.31 -11.80
CA ARG A 112 -5.26 2.11 -12.99
C ARG A 112 -6.32 1.02 -12.76
N ALA A 113 -5.93 -0.09 -12.16
CA ALA A 113 -6.84 -1.20 -11.85
C ALA A 113 -7.94 -0.76 -10.86
N SER A 114 -7.59 0.05 -9.86
CA SER A 114 -8.57 0.58 -8.89
C SER A 114 -9.57 1.54 -9.53
N ALA A 115 -9.18 2.27 -10.58
CA ALA A 115 -10.06 3.17 -11.32
C ALA A 115 -10.94 2.46 -12.38
N SER A 116 -10.61 1.22 -12.75
CA SER A 116 -11.27 0.50 -13.85
C SER A 116 -12.42 -0.40 -13.41
N SER A 117 -12.63 -0.62 -12.10
CA SER A 117 -13.73 -1.46 -11.60
C SER A 117 -14.14 -1.07 -10.18
N ASP A 118 -15.42 -1.25 -9.87
CA ASP A 118 -15.98 -1.00 -8.52
C ASP A 118 -15.31 -1.88 -7.45
N ALA A 119 -15.01 -3.13 -7.78
CA ALA A 119 -14.32 -4.05 -6.89
C ALA A 119 -12.87 -3.59 -6.60
N GLY A 120 -12.15 -3.13 -7.62
CA GLY A 120 -10.81 -2.55 -7.46
C GLY A 120 -10.83 -1.28 -6.62
N ALA A 121 -11.78 -0.38 -6.88
CA ALA A 121 -11.99 0.82 -6.08
C ALA A 121 -12.31 0.51 -4.62
N ALA A 122 -13.16 -0.48 -4.34
CA ALA A 122 -13.52 -0.91 -3.00
C ALA A 122 -12.30 -1.47 -2.25
N THR A 123 -11.52 -2.34 -2.89
CA THR A 123 -10.30 -2.92 -2.30
C THR A 123 -9.26 -1.84 -1.98
N MET A 124 -9.05 -0.90 -2.90
CA MET A 124 -8.13 0.23 -2.69
C MET A 124 -8.61 1.13 -1.53
N ARG A 125 -9.90 1.45 -1.49
CA ARG A 125 -10.50 2.26 -0.40
C ARG A 125 -10.25 1.59 0.95
N GLU A 126 -10.55 0.31 1.09
CA GLU A 126 -10.35 -0.43 2.34
C GLU A 126 -8.87 -0.47 2.76
N PHE A 127 -7.98 -0.66 1.81
CA PHE A 127 -6.54 -0.60 2.08
C PHE A 127 -6.11 0.78 2.58
N VAL A 128 -6.49 1.84 1.88
CA VAL A 128 -6.13 3.21 2.26
C VAL A 128 -6.70 3.57 3.62
N GLU A 129 -8.00 3.34 3.85
CA GLU A 129 -8.69 3.74 5.08
C GLU A 129 -8.28 2.92 6.31
N ASN A 130 -8.24 1.59 6.16
CA ASN A 130 -8.13 0.69 7.29
C ASN A 130 -6.69 0.22 7.57
N VAL A 131 -5.82 0.23 6.56
CA VAL A 131 -4.42 -0.16 6.73
C VAL A 131 -3.51 1.07 6.76
N MET A 132 -3.54 1.89 5.72
CA MET A 132 -2.61 3.00 5.61
C MET A 132 -2.96 4.16 6.55
N LEU A 133 -4.11 4.81 6.37
CA LEU A 133 -4.48 6.00 7.18
C LEU A 133 -4.65 5.68 8.65
N ALA A 134 -5.19 4.50 9.01
CA ALA A 134 -5.35 4.11 10.40
C ALA A 134 -4.00 4.00 11.11
N ARG A 135 -3.03 3.33 10.49
CA ARG A 135 -1.67 3.18 11.04
C ARG A 135 -0.89 4.47 11.07
N LEU A 136 -0.95 5.25 9.98
CA LEU A 136 -0.25 6.54 9.90
C LEU A 136 -0.78 7.52 10.96
N SER A 137 -2.11 7.58 11.15
CA SER A 137 -2.72 8.41 12.18
C SER A 137 -2.20 8.05 13.57
N MET A 138 -2.10 6.75 13.86
CA MET A 138 -1.57 6.25 15.14
C MET A 138 -0.07 6.55 15.31
N LEU A 139 0.74 6.34 14.26
CA LEU A 139 2.19 6.52 14.32
C LEU A 139 2.62 7.99 14.38
N LEU A 140 1.91 8.86 13.67
CA LEU A 140 2.28 10.26 13.50
C LEU A 140 1.48 11.21 14.39
N GLY A 141 0.37 10.75 15.00
CA GLY A 141 -0.53 11.60 15.76
C GLY A 141 -1.29 12.62 14.89
N ILE A 142 -1.46 12.33 13.58
CA ILE A 142 -2.11 13.23 12.62
C ILE A 142 -3.54 12.74 12.37
N PRO A 143 -4.56 13.62 12.38
CA PRO A 143 -5.93 13.25 12.05
C PRO A 143 -6.05 12.61 10.65
N ARG A 144 -6.88 11.57 10.53
CA ARG A 144 -7.04 10.82 9.27
C ARG A 144 -7.42 11.68 8.07
N LEU A 145 -8.28 12.69 8.26
CA LEU A 145 -8.70 13.59 7.18
C LEU A 145 -7.50 14.36 6.61
N ARG A 146 -6.58 14.81 7.45
CA ARG A 146 -5.38 15.53 7.02
C ARG A 146 -4.41 14.60 6.27
N LEU A 147 -4.21 13.39 6.79
CA LEU A 147 -3.44 12.36 6.07
C LEU A 147 -4.06 12.02 4.72
N ALA A 148 -5.39 11.90 4.65
CA ALA A 148 -6.09 11.65 3.39
C ALA A 148 -5.91 12.82 2.40
N GLY A 149 -5.93 14.06 2.87
CA GLY A 149 -5.67 15.25 2.04
C GLY A 149 -4.24 15.25 1.47
N GLY A 150 -3.24 15.00 2.32
CA GLY A 150 -1.85 14.89 1.87
C GLY A 150 -1.64 13.73 0.88
N PHE A 151 -2.22 12.57 1.16
CA PHE A 151 -2.17 11.42 0.26
C PHE A 151 -2.84 11.72 -1.09
N ALA A 152 -4.03 12.31 -1.09
CA ALA A 152 -4.73 12.68 -2.32
C ALA A 152 -3.93 13.67 -3.17
N GLN A 153 -3.26 14.65 -2.54
CA GLN A 153 -2.38 15.58 -3.23
C GLN A 153 -1.21 14.85 -3.91
N LEU A 154 -0.50 13.97 -3.18
CA LEU A 154 0.64 13.23 -3.73
C LEU A 154 0.21 12.30 -4.87
N VAL A 155 -0.88 11.55 -4.71
CA VAL A 155 -1.41 10.67 -5.77
C VAL A 155 -1.87 11.48 -6.98
N GLY A 156 -2.50 12.63 -6.78
CA GLY A 156 -2.89 13.54 -7.85
C GLY A 156 -1.68 14.03 -8.67
N PHE A 157 -0.59 14.38 -8.01
CA PHE A 157 0.67 14.75 -8.66
C PHE A 157 1.27 13.57 -9.44
N ALA A 158 1.29 12.39 -8.85
CA ALA A 158 1.79 11.20 -9.53
C ALA A 158 0.95 10.89 -10.78
N LEU A 159 -0.38 10.94 -10.66
CA LEU A 159 -1.28 10.75 -11.79
C LEU A 159 -1.02 11.77 -12.90
N ALA A 160 -0.94 13.05 -12.55
CA ALA A 160 -0.72 14.14 -13.51
C ALA A 160 0.65 14.04 -14.20
N GLY A 161 1.73 13.84 -13.44
CA GLY A 161 3.09 13.87 -13.98
C GLY A 161 3.52 12.55 -14.63
N THR A 162 3.20 11.39 -14.03
CA THR A 162 3.74 10.11 -14.53
C THR A 162 2.76 9.27 -15.34
N VAL A 163 1.45 9.37 -15.08
CA VAL A 163 0.43 8.58 -15.78
C VAL A 163 -0.13 9.33 -16.99
N ILE A 164 -0.44 10.64 -16.80
CA ILE A 164 -0.97 11.51 -17.87
C ILE A 164 0.17 12.18 -18.65
N GLY A 165 1.29 12.45 -17.99
CA GLY A 165 2.46 13.08 -18.63
C GLY A 165 2.31 14.59 -18.82
N ILE A 166 1.66 15.28 -17.87
CA ILE A 166 1.47 16.73 -17.96
C ILE A 166 2.81 17.44 -17.74
N GLU A 167 3.24 18.22 -18.73
CA GLU A 167 4.37 19.12 -18.59
C GLU A 167 3.94 20.44 -17.87
N PRO A 168 4.83 21.03 -17.01
CA PRO A 168 6.21 20.63 -16.72
C PRO A 168 6.37 19.61 -15.57
N LEU A 169 5.30 19.01 -15.05
CA LEU A 169 5.39 18.06 -13.92
C LEU A 169 6.15 16.79 -14.27
N ALA A 170 6.00 16.30 -15.51
CA ALA A 170 6.65 15.08 -15.98
C ALA A 170 8.17 15.22 -16.06
N SER A 171 8.67 16.39 -16.48
CA SER A 171 10.10 16.68 -16.65
C SER A 171 10.76 17.32 -15.43
N ALA A 172 9.97 17.79 -14.43
CA ALA A 172 10.52 18.40 -13.21
C ALA A 172 11.48 17.44 -12.48
N SER A 173 12.59 17.96 -11.96
CA SER A 173 13.52 17.22 -11.12
C SER A 173 12.90 16.82 -9.77
N GLU A 174 13.55 15.90 -9.06
CA GLU A 174 13.13 15.55 -7.70
C GLU A 174 13.10 16.78 -6.78
N ASP A 175 14.16 17.60 -6.81
CA ASP A 175 14.28 18.76 -5.94
C ASP A 175 13.24 19.84 -6.26
N GLU A 176 12.89 20.07 -7.52
CA GLU A 176 11.80 20.96 -7.92
C GLU A 176 10.44 20.48 -7.39
N LEU A 177 10.16 19.17 -7.50
CA LEU A 177 8.92 18.62 -6.95
C LEU A 177 8.90 18.66 -5.42
N VAL A 178 10.02 18.41 -4.78
CA VAL A 178 10.14 18.55 -3.32
C VAL A 178 9.91 19.98 -2.89
N ALA A 179 10.55 20.96 -3.52
CA ALA A 179 10.36 22.37 -3.21
C ALA A 179 8.90 22.82 -3.40
N LEU A 180 8.22 22.29 -4.42
CA LEU A 180 6.82 22.63 -4.71
C LEU A 180 5.85 21.98 -3.70
N LEU A 181 6.05 20.73 -3.34
CA LEU A 181 5.06 19.93 -2.60
C LEU A 181 5.31 19.92 -1.09
N ALA A 182 6.57 19.94 -0.64
CA ALA A 182 6.91 19.76 0.77
C ALA A 182 6.23 20.80 1.69
N PRO A 183 6.13 22.09 1.35
CA PRO A 183 5.46 23.06 2.21
C PRO A 183 3.97 22.76 2.44
N SER A 184 3.26 22.25 1.43
CA SER A 184 1.85 21.88 1.59
C SER A 184 1.68 20.57 2.34
N ILE A 185 2.54 19.58 2.10
CA ILE A 185 2.53 18.32 2.85
C ILE A 185 2.89 18.56 4.32
N GLN A 186 3.85 19.46 4.61
CA GLN A 186 4.18 19.83 5.98
C GLN A 186 2.99 20.46 6.72
N ARG A 187 2.16 21.27 6.06
CA ARG A 187 0.91 21.79 6.65
C ARG A 187 -0.07 20.70 7.06
N TYR A 188 -0.15 19.59 6.32
CA TYR A 188 -0.94 18.44 6.74
C TYR A 188 -0.34 17.71 7.96
N VAL A 189 0.98 17.81 8.15
CA VAL A 189 1.68 17.26 9.32
C VAL A 189 1.44 18.13 10.56
N ASP A 190 1.55 19.44 10.44
CA ASP A 190 1.57 20.38 11.57
C ASP A 190 0.17 20.82 12.02
N GLY A 191 -0.75 21.12 11.13
CA GLY A 191 -2.11 21.56 11.44
C GLY A 191 -2.49 22.88 10.88
#